data_c233a831ce6ef24ba69f2070bcb4866b
#
_entry.id   c233a831ce6ef24ba69f2070bcb4866b
#
_cell.length_a   1.000
_cell.length_b   1.000
_cell.length_c   1.000
_cell.angle_alpha   90.00
_cell.angle_beta   90.00
_cell.angle_gamma   90.00
#
_symmetry.space_group_name_H-M   'P 1'
#
loop_
_entity.id
_entity.type
_entity.pdbx_description
1 polymer ?
#
loop_
_entity_poly.entity_id
_entity_poly.type
_entity_poly.pdbx_seq_one_letter_code
_entity_poly.pdbx_strand_id
1 'polypeptide(L)'
;MRKPLMAGNWKMNLNDLEAIAVAQKLVYSLEDKDYDAVDVAVIPPFTDIRSIQTLVDGDRLRLQYGAQDLSPETSGAFTGDISGSMLAKLGCTFVVIGHSERRAIHQESDALINRKIKAALVNELTPIFCVGEELAIRESGAHVSHVIRQIRAGLEGFTKPELKKIVIAYEPVWAIGTGKTATPEDAQEVCAAIREEVENIGSPEIASNMRILYGGSVKSSNIVEIMKKPDVDGALIGGASLDPEELAKIVKFHAVTE
;
A
#
# COMPACT_ATOMS: atom_id res chain seq x y z
N MET A 1 9.55 15.43 8.45
CA MET A 1 9.65 14.58 7.22
C MET A 1 8.82 13.34 7.47
N ARG A 2 8.01 12.89 6.50
CA ARG A 2 7.21 11.65 6.62
C ARG A 2 8.14 10.44 6.56
N LYS A 3 7.98 9.48 7.48
CA LYS A 3 8.75 8.25 7.46
C LYS A 3 8.30 7.40 6.28
N PRO A 4 9.18 6.98 5.37
CA PRO A 4 8.83 6.16 4.22
C PRO A 4 8.20 4.83 4.63
N LEU A 5 7.27 4.31 3.80
CA LEU A 5 6.68 2.97 3.95
C LEU A 5 7.01 2.12 2.72
N MET A 6 7.67 0.98 2.92
CA MET A 6 7.86 -0.05 1.90
C MET A 6 6.94 -1.23 2.22
N ALA A 7 5.85 -1.36 1.46
CA ALA A 7 4.83 -2.40 1.65
C ALA A 7 4.90 -3.42 0.51
N GLY A 8 5.32 -4.64 0.83
CA GLY A 8 5.43 -5.74 -0.12
C GLY A 8 4.11 -6.47 -0.30
N ASN A 9 3.36 -6.18 -1.36
CA ASN A 9 2.15 -6.89 -1.73
C ASN A 9 2.48 -8.18 -2.47
N TRP A 10 2.37 -9.30 -1.79
CA TRP A 10 2.67 -10.63 -2.37
C TRP A 10 1.63 -11.13 -3.35
N LYS A 11 0.48 -10.44 -3.42
CA LYS A 11 -0.65 -10.85 -4.27
C LYS A 11 -1.05 -12.31 -3.99
N MET A 12 -1.42 -13.08 -5.01
CA MET A 12 -1.79 -14.49 -4.87
C MET A 12 -0.56 -15.39 -5.12
N ASN A 13 0.45 -15.25 -4.26
CA ASN A 13 1.68 -16.04 -4.33
C ASN A 13 2.10 -16.51 -2.94
N LEU A 14 2.93 -17.55 -2.91
CA LEU A 14 3.46 -18.23 -1.74
C LEU A 14 2.39 -19.07 -1.01
N ASN A 15 2.84 -20.04 -0.31
CA ASN A 15 2.11 -20.77 0.73
C ASN A 15 2.70 -20.40 2.09
N ASP A 16 2.12 -20.89 3.16
CA ASP A 16 2.48 -20.56 4.54
C ASP A 16 3.96 -20.84 4.87
N LEU A 17 4.54 -21.90 4.36
CA LEU A 17 5.96 -22.24 4.59
C LEU A 17 6.90 -21.33 3.78
N GLU A 18 6.54 -21.07 2.53
CA GLU A 18 7.27 -20.14 1.66
C GLU A 18 7.21 -18.72 2.21
N ALA A 19 6.04 -18.29 2.69
CA ALA A 19 5.81 -17.00 3.33
C ALA A 19 6.72 -16.80 4.55
N ILE A 20 6.81 -17.80 5.44
CA ILE A 20 7.74 -17.78 6.58
C ILE A 20 9.18 -17.64 6.10
N ALA A 21 9.60 -18.44 5.11
CA ALA A 21 10.97 -18.41 4.62
C ALA A 21 11.35 -17.06 3.98
N VAL A 22 10.43 -16.44 3.21
CA VAL A 22 10.63 -15.11 2.61
C VAL A 22 10.71 -14.03 3.70
N ALA A 23 9.79 -14.04 4.66
CA ALA A 23 9.79 -13.10 5.77
C ALA A 23 11.06 -13.18 6.62
N GLN A 24 11.51 -14.39 6.97
CA GLN A 24 12.75 -14.62 7.73
C GLN A 24 13.98 -14.07 6.98
N LYS A 25 14.12 -14.42 5.70
CA LYS A 25 15.24 -13.92 4.89
C LYS A 25 15.24 -12.39 4.77
N LEU A 26 14.06 -11.77 4.59
CA LEU A 26 13.91 -10.32 4.58
C LEU A 26 14.42 -9.71 5.89
N VAL A 27 13.92 -10.19 7.02
CA VAL A 27 14.29 -9.66 8.34
C VAL A 27 15.78 -9.81 8.62
N TYR A 28 16.37 -10.96 8.30
CA TYR A 28 17.82 -11.19 8.47
C TYR A 28 18.69 -10.32 7.54
N SER A 29 18.10 -9.80 6.47
CA SER A 29 18.78 -8.89 5.54
C SER A 29 18.72 -7.43 5.96
N LEU A 30 17.95 -7.07 7.00
CA LEU A 30 17.74 -5.71 7.49
C LEU A 30 18.38 -5.51 8.86
N GLU A 31 18.84 -4.31 9.12
CA GLU A 31 19.42 -3.87 10.40
C GLU A 31 18.47 -2.90 11.11
N ASP A 32 18.68 -2.65 12.40
CA ASP A 32 17.86 -1.71 13.18
C ASP A 32 17.79 -0.31 12.56
N LYS A 33 18.91 0.16 12.00
CA LYS A 33 18.96 1.46 11.30
C LYS A 33 18.02 1.54 10.09
N ASP A 34 17.78 0.39 9.40
CA ASP A 34 16.85 0.33 8.27
C ASP A 34 15.41 0.49 8.74
N TYR A 35 15.05 -0.18 9.84
CA TYR A 35 13.73 -0.02 10.47
C TYR A 35 13.54 1.35 11.12
N ASP A 36 14.60 2.02 11.56
CA ASP A 36 14.52 3.38 12.07
C ASP A 36 14.25 4.39 10.95
N ALA A 37 14.85 4.16 9.78
CA ALA A 37 14.69 5.00 8.60
C ALA A 37 13.38 4.76 7.83
N VAL A 38 12.90 3.50 7.77
CA VAL A 38 11.80 3.06 6.89
C VAL A 38 10.84 2.15 7.66
N ASP A 39 9.54 2.35 7.49
CA ASP A 39 8.54 1.35 7.89
C ASP A 39 8.50 0.24 6.84
N VAL A 40 8.62 -1.01 7.29
CA VAL A 40 8.64 -2.19 6.41
C VAL A 40 7.45 -3.07 6.72
N ALA A 41 6.65 -3.36 5.69
CA ALA A 41 5.47 -4.21 5.83
C ALA A 41 5.42 -5.28 4.72
N VAL A 42 4.86 -6.45 5.06
CA VAL A 42 4.47 -7.47 4.08
C VAL A 42 2.96 -7.63 4.08
N ILE A 43 2.38 -7.81 2.89
CA ILE A 43 0.94 -7.96 2.69
C ILE A 43 0.70 -9.32 2.02
N PRO A 44 0.68 -10.41 2.81
CA PRO A 44 0.51 -11.76 2.32
C PRO A 44 -0.95 -12.08 1.98
N PRO A 45 -1.22 -13.20 1.26
CA PRO A 45 -2.55 -13.80 1.19
C PRO A 45 -3.15 -14.05 2.58
N PHE A 46 -4.48 -14.10 2.69
CA PHE A 46 -5.15 -14.33 3.97
C PHE A 46 -4.72 -15.64 4.66
N THR A 47 -4.42 -16.68 3.87
CA THR A 47 -3.98 -17.99 4.34
C THR A 47 -2.68 -17.94 5.13
N ASP A 48 -1.84 -16.94 4.89
CA ASP A 48 -0.48 -16.89 5.41
C ASP A 48 -0.34 -15.88 6.57
N ILE A 49 -1.36 -15.02 6.79
CA ILE A 49 -1.32 -13.98 7.83
C ILE A 49 -1.03 -14.58 9.21
N ARG A 50 -1.68 -15.71 9.56
CA ARG A 50 -1.45 -16.37 10.86
C ARG A 50 -0.03 -16.88 11.01
N SER A 51 0.57 -17.40 9.96
CA SER A 51 1.96 -17.86 9.97
C SER A 51 2.93 -16.70 10.15
N ILE A 52 2.70 -15.58 9.44
CA ILE A 52 3.49 -14.35 9.61
C ILE A 52 3.32 -13.77 11.02
N GLN A 53 2.10 -13.71 11.55
CA GLN A 53 1.86 -13.30 12.94
C GLN A 53 2.68 -14.13 13.92
N THR A 54 2.62 -15.46 13.81
CA THR A 54 3.33 -16.37 14.73
C THR A 54 4.84 -16.15 14.69
N LEU A 55 5.39 -15.93 13.49
CA LEU A 55 6.80 -15.61 13.31
C LEU A 55 7.16 -14.24 13.94
N VAL A 56 6.39 -13.21 13.64
CA VAL A 56 6.66 -11.84 14.13
C VAL A 56 6.56 -11.79 15.66
N ASP A 57 5.52 -12.38 16.25
CA ASP A 57 5.30 -12.38 17.69
C ASP A 57 6.34 -13.26 18.42
N GLY A 58 6.63 -14.44 17.88
CA GLY A 58 7.57 -15.40 18.48
C GLY A 58 8.99 -14.87 18.56
N ASP A 59 9.47 -14.26 17.50
CA ASP A 59 10.83 -13.73 17.38
C ASP A 59 10.92 -12.22 17.68
N ARG A 60 9.78 -11.56 18.03
CA ARG A 60 9.67 -10.13 18.31
C ARG A 60 10.25 -9.26 17.21
N LEU A 61 9.89 -9.60 15.98
CA LEU A 61 10.42 -8.91 14.80
C LEU A 61 9.82 -7.51 14.64
N ARG A 62 10.60 -6.60 14.08
CA ARG A 62 10.16 -5.22 13.74
C ARG A 62 9.37 -5.15 12.43
N LEU A 63 9.13 -6.28 11.77
CA LEU A 63 8.36 -6.37 10.54
C LEU A 63 6.87 -6.15 10.81
N GLN A 64 6.26 -5.22 10.08
CA GLN A 64 4.81 -5.04 10.07
C GLN A 64 4.18 -5.94 9.01
N TYR A 65 2.88 -6.23 9.17
CA TYR A 65 2.15 -6.99 8.17
C TYR A 65 0.69 -6.52 8.06
N GLY A 66 0.05 -6.93 6.97
CA GLY A 66 -1.31 -6.53 6.68
C GLY A 66 -2.05 -7.51 5.79
N ALA A 67 -3.22 -7.13 5.34
CA ALA A 67 -4.08 -7.93 4.48
C ALA A 67 -4.27 -7.27 3.10
N GLN A 68 -4.61 -8.10 2.10
CA GLN A 68 -4.79 -7.66 0.71
C GLN A 68 -6.18 -7.12 0.41
N ASP A 69 -7.13 -7.30 1.32
CA ASP A 69 -8.51 -6.80 1.26
C ASP A 69 -9.21 -7.01 2.61
N LEU A 70 -10.43 -6.47 2.74
CA LEU A 70 -11.39 -6.83 3.79
C LEU A 70 -12.83 -6.66 3.30
N SER A 71 -13.78 -7.30 3.98
CA SER A 71 -15.21 -7.06 3.81
C SER A 71 -15.62 -5.74 4.46
N PRO A 72 -16.53 -4.97 3.86
CA PRO A 72 -17.14 -3.82 4.52
C PRO A 72 -18.07 -4.21 5.68
N GLU A 73 -18.44 -5.49 5.77
CA GLU A 73 -19.36 -6.02 6.78
C GLU A 73 -18.60 -6.44 8.04
N THR A 74 -19.23 -6.26 9.18
CA THR A 74 -18.62 -6.59 10.48
C THR A 74 -18.67 -8.09 10.79
N SER A 75 -19.76 -8.74 10.41
CA SER A 75 -19.98 -10.18 10.59
C SER A 75 -21.27 -10.60 9.88
N GLY A 76 -21.56 -11.89 9.78
CA GLY A 76 -22.85 -12.40 9.32
C GLY A 76 -22.77 -13.40 8.17
N ALA A 77 -23.81 -13.45 7.34
CA ALA A 77 -23.97 -14.42 6.26
C ALA A 77 -23.20 -13.97 4.98
N PHE A 78 -21.90 -13.85 5.09
CA PHE A 78 -20.97 -13.44 4.02
C PHE A 78 -19.90 -14.51 3.84
N THR A 79 -20.32 -15.69 3.37
CA THR A 79 -19.45 -16.87 3.24
C THR A 79 -18.23 -16.55 2.35
N GLY A 80 -17.02 -16.70 2.91
CA GLY A 80 -15.76 -16.43 2.23
C GLY A 80 -15.18 -15.03 2.51
N ASP A 81 -15.95 -14.10 3.06
CA ASP A 81 -15.49 -12.76 3.42
C ASP A 81 -14.64 -12.78 4.70
N ILE A 82 -13.69 -11.86 4.76
CA ILE A 82 -12.83 -11.63 5.93
C ILE A 82 -13.12 -10.23 6.49
N SER A 83 -13.62 -10.16 7.74
CA SER A 83 -13.93 -8.88 8.36
C SER A 83 -12.69 -8.17 8.91
N GLY A 84 -12.79 -6.85 9.06
CA GLY A 84 -11.72 -6.05 9.68
C GLY A 84 -11.39 -6.50 11.10
N SER A 85 -12.39 -6.95 11.89
CA SER A 85 -12.17 -7.45 13.25
C SER A 85 -11.34 -8.75 13.28
N MET A 86 -11.48 -9.64 12.29
CA MET A 86 -10.65 -10.84 12.16
C MET A 86 -9.19 -10.46 11.90
N LEU A 87 -8.95 -9.49 11.02
CA LEU A 87 -7.60 -9.01 10.68
C LEU A 87 -6.93 -8.28 11.84
N ALA A 88 -7.67 -7.41 12.53
CA ALA A 88 -7.18 -6.72 13.72
C ALA A 88 -6.80 -7.72 14.83
N LYS A 89 -7.60 -8.78 15.01
CA LYS A 89 -7.31 -9.83 15.98
C LYS A 89 -6.07 -10.66 15.63
N LEU A 90 -5.73 -10.73 14.35
CA LEU A 90 -4.47 -11.32 13.87
C LEU A 90 -3.30 -10.33 13.91
N GLY A 91 -3.47 -9.12 14.46
CA GLY A 91 -2.40 -8.14 14.60
C GLY A 91 -2.01 -7.42 13.30
N CYS A 92 -2.84 -7.49 12.25
CA CYS A 92 -2.59 -6.71 11.03
C CYS A 92 -2.52 -5.22 11.35
N THR A 93 -1.51 -4.54 10.82
CA THR A 93 -1.38 -3.07 10.88
C THR A 93 -2.06 -2.43 9.69
N PHE A 94 -1.86 -2.99 8.50
CA PHE A 94 -2.33 -2.43 7.23
C PHE A 94 -3.39 -3.30 6.58
N VAL A 95 -4.17 -2.67 5.68
CA VAL A 95 -5.01 -3.39 4.72
C VAL A 95 -5.02 -2.64 3.40
N VAL A 96 -4.70 -3.32 2.30
CA VAL A 96 -4.79 -2.79 0.94
C VAL A 96 -6.25 -2.77 0.52
N ILE A 97 -6.74 -1.64 0.03
CA ILE A 97 -8.14 -1.46 -0.37
C ILE A 97 -8.20 -0.80 -1.74
N GLY A 98 -9.03 -1.36 -2.63
CA GLY A 98 -9.25 -0.82 -3.97
C GLY A 98 -8.06 -1.00 -4.91
N HIS A 99 -7.21 -2.01 -4.67
CA HIS A 99 -6.12 -2.37 -5.60
C HIS A 99 -6.66 -2.55 -7.01
N SER A 100 -5.89 -2.13 -8.03
CA SER A 100 -6.30 -2.16 -9.43
C SER A 100 -6.81 -3.51 -9.90
N GLU A 101 -6.21 -4.62 -9.46
CA GLU A 101 -6.67 -5.97 -9.76
C GLU A 101 -8.07 -6.24 -9.19
N ARG A 102 -8.38 -5.74 -7.99
CA ARG A 102 -9.70 -5.92 -7.39
C ARG A 102 -10.76 -5.06 -8.07
N ARG A 103 -10.40 -3.84 -8.48
CA ARG A 103 -11.28 -3.01 -9.31
C ARG A 103 -11.60 -3.69 -10.64
N ALA A 104 -10.60 -4.26 -11.32
CA ALA A 104 -10.76 -4.89 -12.63
C ALA A 104 -11.44 -6.26 -12.56
N ILE A 105 -10.99 -7.15 -11.66
CA ILE A 105 -11.42 -8.57 -11.61
C ILE A 105 -12.71 -8.71 -10.81
N HIS A 106 -12.82 -8.03 -9.66
CA HIS A 106 -13.96 -8.12 -8.75
C HIS A 106 -14.94 -6.96 -8.89
N GLN A 107 -14.70 -6.03 -9.83
CA GLN A 107 -15.57 -4.89 -10.13
C GLN A 107 -15.85 -4.01 -8.89
N GLU A 108 -14.87 -3.84 -8.03
CA GLU A 108 -15.00 -3.02 -6.84
C GLU A 108 -15.20 -1.55 -7.22
N SER A 109 -16.39 -1.02 -6.91
CA SER A 109 -16.72 0.38 -7.13
C SER A 109 -16.12 1.29 -6.06
N ASP A 110 -15.96 2.59 -6.36
CA ASP A 110 -15.49 3.56 -5.37
C ASP A 110 -16.40 3.63 -4.14
N ALA A 111 -17.70 3.44 -4.30
CA ALA A 111 -18.65 3.36 -3.17
C ALA A 111 -18.39 2.15 -2.27
N LEU A 112 -18.07 0.98 -2.83
CA LEU A 112 -17.67 -0.20 -2.05
C LEU A 112 -16.35 0.04 -1.35
N ILE A 113 -15.38 0.63 -2.03
CA ILE A 113 -14.06 0.97 -1.50
C ILE A 113 -14.18 1.95 -0.33
N ASN A 114 -15.03 2.98 -0.45
CA ASN A 114 -15.32 3.91 0.65
C ASN A 114 -15.82 3.16 1.91
N ARG A 115 -16.76 2.22 1.76
CA ARG A 115 -17.26 1.38 2.87
C ARG A 115 -16.15 0.52 3.47
N LYS A 116 -15.29 -0.08 2.64
CA LYS A 116 -14.14 -0.87 3.10
C LYS A 116 -13.14 -0.02 3.90
N ILE A 117 -12.83 1.21 3.45
CA ILE A 117 -11.96 2.12 4.18
C ILE A 117 -12.56 2.44 5.56
N LYS A 118 -13.87 2.72 5.64
CA LYS A 118 -14.57 2.93 6.92
C LYS A 118 -14.47 1.71 7.82
N ALA A 119 -14.69 0.50 7.27
CA ALA A 119 -14.57 -0.75 8.02
C ALA A 119 -13.15 -0.99 8.56
N ALA A 120 -12.11 -0.65 7.79
CA ALA A 120 -10.73 -0.71 8.25
C ALA A 120 -10.49 0.21 9.45
N LEU A 121 -10.88 1.49 9.34
CA LEU A 121 -10.67 2.48 10.39
C LEU A 121 -11.41 2.16 11.69
N VAL A 122 -12.64 1.62 11.61
CA VAL A 122 -13.41 1.16 12.79
C VAL A 122 -12.68 0.05 13.54
N ASN A 123 -11.90 -0.77 12.84
CA ASN A 123 -11.11 -1.86 13.42
C ASN A 123 -9.64 -1.47 13.68
N GLU A 124 -9.32 -0.17 13.69
CA GLU A 124 -7.98 0.37 13.95
C GLU A 124 -6.90 -0.11 12.96
N LEU A 125 -7.30 -0.60 11.79
CA LEU A 125 -6.41 -0.92 10.69
C LEU A 125 -6.08 0.35 9.90
N THR A 126 -4.86 0.46 9.42
CA THR A 126 -4.44 1.53 8.51
C THR A 126 -4.73 1.13 7.07
N PRO A 127 -5.73 1.73 6.38
CA PRO A 127 -5.99 1.42 4.99
C PRO A 127 -4.89 2.00 4.10
N ILE A 128 -4.40 1.18 3.15
CA ILE A 128 -3.63 1.61 1.98
C ILE A 128 -4.62 1.69 0.83
N PHE A 129 -5.15 2.89 0.61
CA PHE A 129 -6.16 3.15 -0.42
C PHE A 129 -5.51 3.30 -1.79
N CYS A 130 -5.78 2.37 -2.70
CA CYS A 130 -5.24 2.33 -4.05
C CYS A 130 -6.11 3.09 -5.04
N VAL A 131 -5.46 3.94 -5.82
CA VAL A 131 -6.05 4.72 -6.91
C VAL A 131 -5.11 4.68 -8.12
N GLY A 132 -5.66 4.79 -9.31
CA GLY A 132 -4.84 4.77 -10.52
C GLY A 132 -5.65 4.68 -11.80
N GLU A 133 -4.96 4.78 -12.93
CA GLU A 133 -5.57 4.85 -14.25
C GLU A 133 -5.00 3.80 -15.22
N GLU A 134 -5.86 3.36 -16.12
CA GLU A 134 -5.51 2.51 -17.25
C GLU A 134 -4.86 3.33 -18.39
N LEU A 135 -4.21 2.62 -19.33
CA LEU A 135 -3.48 3.21 -20.45
C LEU A 135 -4.34 4.17 -21.28
N ALA A 136 -5.57 3.79 -21.62
CA ALA A 136 -6.46 4.62 -22.43
C ALA A 136 -6.76 5.97 -21.76
N ILE A 137 -6.88 6.01 -20.42
CA ILE A 137 -7.08 7.24 -19.66
C ILE A 137 -5.79 8.07 -19.65
N ARG A 138 -4.63 7.43 -19.46
CA ARG A 138 -3.32 8.10 -19.53
C ARG A 138 -3.11 8.77 -20.88
N GLU A 139 -3.33 8.04 -21.97
CA GLU A 139 -3.16 8.54 -23.35
C GLU A 139 -4.14 9.66 -23.72
N SER A 140 -5.31 9.70 -23.10
CA SER A 140 -6.27 10.81 -23.28
C SER A 140 -5.90 12.09 -22.51
N GLY A 141 -4.86 12.05 -21.66
CA GLY A 141 -4.48 13.17 -20.79
C GLY A 141 -5.43 13.38 -19.59
N ALA A 142 -6.38 12.48 -19.35
CA ALA A 142 -7.36 12.59 -18.27
C ALA A 142 -6.93 11.89 -16.94
N HIS A 143 -5.69 11.40 -16.85
CA HIS A 143 -5.21 10.56 -15.75
C HIS A 143 -5.30 11.27 -14.38
N VAL A 144 -4.82 12.50 -14.26
CA VAL A 144 -4.91 13.26 -13.02
C VAL A 144 -6.37 13.42 -12.59
N SER A 145 -7.23 13.91 -13.50
CA SER A 145 -8.65 14.12 -13.17
C SER A 145 -9.38 12.82 -12.83
N HIS A 146 -8.97 11.69 -13.43
CA HIS A 146 -9.49 10.36 -13.11
C HIS A 146 -9.11 9.94 -11.68
N VAL A 147 -7.84 10.04 -11.33
CA VAL A 147 -7.34 9.70 -9.99
C VAL A 147 -7.98 10.59 -8.92
N ILE A 148 -8.10 11.88 -9.18
CA ILE A 148 -8.77 12.82 -8.24
C ILE A 148 -10.25 12.45 -8.03
N ARG A 149 -10.97 11.99 -9.05
CA ARG A 149 -12.34 11.48 -8.86
C ARG A 149 -12.38 10.27 -7.94
N GLN A 150 -11.43 9.32 -8.09
CA GLN A 150 -11.33 8.15 -7.20
C GLN A 150 -11.05 8.59 -5.75
N ILE A 151 -10.13 9.56 -5.55
CA ILE A 151 -9.85 10.12 -4.21
C ILE A 151 -11.10 10.71 -3.59
N ARG A 152 -11.81 11.59 -4.30
CA ARG A 152 -13.05 12.22 -3.81
C ARG A 152 -14.11 11.20 -3.44
N ALA A 153 -14.37 10.25 -4.33
CA ALA A 153 -15.39 9.21 -4.09
C ALA A 153 -14.98 8.25 -2.96
N GLY A 154 -13.73 7.81 -2.93
CA GLY A 154 -13.22 6.90 -1.91
C GLY A 154 -13.14 7.53 -0.52
N LEU A 155 -12.94 8.84 -0.43
CA LEU A 155 -12.81 9.58 0.84
C LEU A 155 -14.04 10.43 1.18
N GLU A 156 -15.16 10.26 0.50
CA GLU A 156 -16.38 11.00 0.77
C GLU A 156 -16.90 10.73 2.19
N GLY A 157 -17.18 11.81 2.93
CA GLY A 157 -17.76 11.74 4.27
C GLY A 157 -16.82 11.34 5.39
N PHE A 158 -15.49 11.31 5.14
CA PHE A 158 -14.51 11.09 6.22
C PHE A 158 -14.22 12.37 7.00
N THR A 159 -14.09 12.21 8.30
CA THR A 159 -13.66 13.30 9.20
C THR A 159 -12.16 13.52 9.13
N LYS A 160 -11.71 14.72 9.52
CA LYS A 160 -10.27 15.04 9.58
C LYS A 160 -9.43 14.05 10.41
N PRO A 161 -9.89 13.56 11.60
CA PRO A 161 -9.17 12.53 12.34
C PRO A 161 -9.07 11.19 11.61
N GLU A 162 -10.08 10.81 10.81
CA GLU A 162 -10.05 9.59 10.01
C GLU A 162 -9.07 9.71 8.84
N LEU A 163 -9.07 10.84 8.14
CA LEU A 163 -8.14 11.10 7.03
C LEU A 163 -6.67 10.97 7.48
N LYS A 164 -6.33 11.37 8.71
CA LYS A 164 -4.96 11.25 9.26
C LYS A 164 -4.45 9.82 9.37
N LYS A 165 -5.34 8.83 9.33
CA LYS A 165 -5.01 7.40 9.49
C LYS A 165 -4.87 6.66 8.15
N ILE A 166 -5.07 7.33 7.03
CA ILE A 166 -5.09 6.73 5.70
C ILE A 166 -3.73 6.91 5.02
N VAL A 167 -3.30 5.86 4.32
CA VAL A 167 -2.20 5.89 3.36
C VAL A 167 -2.80 5.77 1.97
N ILE A 168 -2.32 6.52 1.00
CA ILE A 168 -2.76 6.41 -0.40
C ILE A 168 -1.66 5.73 -1.21
N ALA A 169 -2.02 4.86 -2.15
CA ALA A 169 -1.10 4.27 -3.11
C ALA A 169 -1.55 4.63 -4.54
N TYR A 170 -0.68 5.30 -5.28
CA TYR A 170 -0.90 5.58 -6.69
C TYR A 170 -0.38 4.43 -7.56
N GLU A 171 -1.27 3.82 -8.32
CA GLU A 171 -0.98 2.73 -9.22
C GLU A 171 -1.10 3.22 -10.68
N PRO A 172 0.00 3.46 -11.42
CA PRO A 172 -0.05 3.59 -12.87
C PRO A 172 -0.36 2.22 -13.49
N VAL A 173 -1.66 1.85 -13.59
CA VAL A 173 -2.11 0.49 -13.97
C VAL A 173 -1.50 0.06 -15.31
N TRP A 174 -1.32 1.00 -16.23
CA TRP A 174 -0.68 0.80 -17.52
C TRP A 174 0.80 0.38 -17.46
N ALA A 175 1.44 0.56 -16.29
CA ALA A 175 2.85 0.20 -16.06
C ALA A 175 2.99 -1.03 -15.13
N ILE A 176 1.89 -1.65 -14.68
CA ILE A 176 1.93 -2.82 -13.80
C ILE A 176 1.92 -4.09 -14.63
N GLY A 177 3.03 -4.85 -14.63
CA GLY A 177 3.12 -6.15 -15.30
C GLY A 177 3.09 -6.10 -16.84
N THR A 178 3.14 -4.92 -17.45
CA THR A 178 3.03 -4.73 -18.89
C THR A 178 4.39 -4.62 -19.60
N GLY A 179 5.49 -4.52 -18.85
CA GLY A 179 6.81 -4.20 -19.37
C GLY A 179 7.05 -2.70 -19.62
N LYS A 180 6.02 -1.85 -19.55
CA LYS A 180 6.15 -0.39 -19.52
C LYS A 180 6.57 0.04 -18.11
N THR A 181 7.33 1.12 -18.01
CA THR A 181 7.75 1.69 -16.72
C THR A 181 7.35 3.15 -16.69
N ALA A 182 6.61 3.55 -15.66
CA ALA A 182 6.38 4.96 -15.40
C ALA A 182 7.68 5.61 -14.91
N THR A 183 7.94 6.83 -15.33
CA THR A 183 9.09 7.60 -14.88
C THR A 183 8.88 8.13 -13.46
N PRO A 184 9.94 8.50 -12.73
CA PRO A 184 9.78 9.20 -11.46
C PRO A 184 8.99 10.51 -11.59
N GLU A 185 9.05 11.18 -12.74
CA GLU A 185 8.28 12.38 -13.07
C GLU A 185 6.79 12.08 -13.19
N ASP A 186 6.40 10.96 -13.83
CA ASP A 186 5.01 10.50 -13.90
C ASP A 186 4.46 10.22 -12.49
N ALA A 187 5.26 9.58 -11.64
CA ALA A 187 4.88 9.34 -10.24
C ALA A 187 4.69 10.65 -9.48
N GLN A 188 5.61 11.59 -9.63
CA GLN A 188 5.57 12.90 -8.97
C GLN A 188 4.33 13.71 -9.39
N GLU A 189 4.03 13.76 -10.69
CA GLU A 189 2.89 14.51 -11.21
C GLU A 189 1.59 14.10 -10.50
N VAL A 190 1.32 12.81 -10.45
CA VAL A 190 0.05 12.31 -9.88
C VAL A 190 0.07 12.35 -8.35
N CYS A 191 1.19 11.99 -7.71
CA CYS A 191 1.30 12.06 -6.24
C CYS A 191 1.17 13.50 -5.73
N ALA A 192 1.72 14.50 -6.43
CA ALA A 192 1.53 15.91 -6.09
C ALA A 192 0.05 16.32 -6.21
N ALA A 193 -0.62 15.93 -7.28
CA ALA A 193 -2.05 16.22 -7.46
C ALA A 193 -2.92 15.53 -6.38
N ILE A 194 -2.59 14.30 -5.99
CA ILE A 194 -3.25 13.61 -4.88
C ILE A 194 -3.06 14.40 -3.58
N ARG A 195 -1.85 14.88 -3.29
CA ARG A 195 -1.54 15.65 -2.07
C ARG A 195 -2.31 16.95 -2.03
N GLU A 196 -2.37 17.67 -3.16
CA GLU A 196 -3.17 18.90 -3.30
C GLU A 196 -4.66 18.61 -3.03
N GLU A 197 -5.20 17.53 -3.59
CA GLU A 197 -6.60 17.16 -3.34
C GLU A 197 -6.86 16.77 -1.88
N VAL A 198 -5.92 16.08 -1.23
CA VAL A 198 -6.00 15.78 0.22
C VAL A 198 -5.99 17.07 1.04
N GLU A 199 -5.25 18.09 0.63
CA GLU A 199 -5.29 19.43 1.26
C GLU A 199 -6.68 20.04 1.13
N ASN A 200 -7.27 19.98 -0.06
CA ASN A 200 -8.59 20.55 -0.37
C ASN A 200 -9.72 19.89 0.46
N ILE A 201 -9.71 18.56 0.56
CA ILE A 201 -10.76 17.82 1.31
C ILE A 201 -10.50 17.77 2.81
N GLY A 202 -9.26 17.93 3.25
CA GLY A 202 -8.84 17.83 4.63
C GLY A 202 -8.28 19.12 5.22
N SER A 203 -6.99 19.29 5.12
CA SER A 203 -6.26 20.51 5.50
C SER A 203 -4.79 20.40 5.09
N PRO A 204 -4.02 21.50 5.07
CA PRO A 204 -2.56 21.47 4.84
C PRO A 204 -1.82 20.54 5.81
N GLU A 205 -2.23 20.49 7.08
CA GLU A 205 -1.64 19.61 8.09
C GLU A 205 -1.84 18.13 7.72
N ILE A 206 -3.04 17.75 7.26
CA ILE A 206 -3.34 16.36 6.86
C ILE A 206 -2.53 16.00 5.62
N ALA A 207 -2.54 16.84 4.60
CA ALA A 207 -1.82 16.62 3.36
C ALA A 207 -0.31 16.50 3.60
N SER A 208 0.26 17.35 4.48
CA SER A 208 1.69 17.31 4.80
C SER A 208 2.12 16.07 5.58
N ASN A 209 1.21 15.37 6.26
CA ASN A 209 1.50 14.17 7.07
C ASN A 209 1.04 12.86 6.40
N MET A 210 0.09 12.90 5.46
CA MET A 210 -0.39 11.70 4.77
C MET A 210 0.71 11.11 3.88
N ARG A 211 0.95 9.82 4.02
CA ARG A 211 1.87 9.09 3.15
C ARG A 211 1.19 8.76 1.82
N ILE A 212 1.89 9.05 0.72
CA ILE A 212 1.48 8.69 -0.63
C ILE A 212 2.55 7.77 -1.21
N LEU A 213 2.17 6.55 -1.52
CA LEU A 213 3.06 5.50 -2.02
C LEU A 213 2.99 5.44 -3.55
N TYR A 214 4.09 5.10 -4.18
CA TYR A 214 4.13 4.71 -5.57
C TYR A 214 3.88 3.21 -5.71
N GLY A 215 2.86 2.80 -6.48
CA GLY A 215 2.43 1.41 -6.68
C GLY A 215 2.72 0.86 -8.08
N GLY A 216 3.60 1.47 -8.85
CA GLY A 216 4.03 0.96 -10.14
C GLY A 216 5.16 -0.07 -10.03
N SER A 217 5.90 -0.26 -11.12
CA SER A 217 7.04 -1.19 -11.16
C SER A 217 8.22 -0.63 -10.36
N VAL A 218 8.46 -1.21 -9.17
CA VAL A 218 9.56 -0.85 -8.27
C VAL A 218 10.61 -1.96 -8.24
N LYS A 219 11.88 -1.55 -8.32
CA LYS A 219 13.07 -2.41 -8.21
C LYS A 219 14.16 -1.66 -7.44
N SER A 220 15.18 -2.37 -6.95
CA SER A 220 16.36 -1.76 -6.31
C SER A 220 17.08 -0.77 -7.24
N SER A 221 16.99 -0.98 -8.55
CA SER A 221 17.62 -0.12 -9.57
C SER A 221 16.93 1.22 -9.81
N ASN A 222 15.66 1.40 -9.41
CA ASN A 222 14.91 2.63 -9.66
C ASN A 222 14.35 3.31 -8.41
N ILE A 223 14.32 2.62 -7.27
CA ILE A 223 13.71 3.14 -6.04
C ILE A 223 14.34 4.46 -5.57
N VAL A 224 15.66 4.60 -5.69
CA VAL A 224 16.37 5.82 -5.25
C VAL A 224 15.85 7.05 -6.00
N GLU A 225 15.68 6.97 -7.31
CA GLU A 225 15.19 8.09 -8.12
C GLU A 225 13.70 8.40 -7.86
N ILE A 226 12.90 7.36 -7.58
CA ILE A 226 11.51 7.51 -7.20
C ILE A 226 11.40 8.22 -5.83
N MET A 227 12.21 7.81 -4.85
CA MET A 227 12.18 8.36 -3.49
C MET A 227 12.79 9.77 -3.38
N LYS A 228 13.49 10.27 -4.40
CA LYS A 228 13.89 11.68 -4.48
C LYS A 228 12.72 12.63 -4.75
N LYS A 229 11.57 12.11 -5.15
CA LYS A 229 10.41 12.94 -5.47
C LYS A 229 9.72 13.41 -4.18
N PRO A 230 9.41 14.73 -4.04
CA PRO A 230 8.94 15.31 -2.78
C PRO A 230 7.57 14.80 -2.32
N ASP A 231 6.75 14.29 -3.23
CA ASP A 231 5.40 13.80 -2.91
C ASP A 231 5.26 12.29 -2.90
N VAL A 232 6.38 11.55 -3.03
CA VAL A 232 6.42 10.09 -2.89
C VAL A 232 7.01 9.73 -1.54
N ASP A 233 6.24 9.01 -0.72
CA ASP A 233 6.57 8.66 0.67
C ASP A 233 6.79 7.15 0.87
N GLY A 234 7.12 6.43 -0.19
CA GLY A 234 7.36 4.99 -0.16
C GLY A 234 6.78 4.28 -1.36
N ALA A 235 6.65 2.97 -1.24
CA ALA A 235 6.18 2.14 -2.34
C ALA A 235 5.26 1.00 -1.87
N LEU A 236 4.26 0.69 -2.72
CA LEU A 236 3.49 -0.55 -2.68
C LEU A 236 4.08 -1.48 -3.75
N ILE A 237 4.84 -2.48 -3.31
CA ILE A 237 5.75 -3.27 -4.15
C ILE A 237 5.13 -4.62 -4.46
N GLY A 238 4.91 -4.93 -5.74
CA GLY A 238 4.39 -6.22 -6.18
C GLY A 238 5.48 -7.29 -6.30
N GLY A 239 5.71 -7.81 -7.50
CA GLY A 239 6.58 -8.98 -7.77
C GLY A 239 7.99 -8.93 -7.16
N ALA A 240 8.61 -7.75 -7.11
CA ALA A 240 9.93 -7.58 -6.46
C ALA A 240 9.91 -7.89 -4.95
N SER A 241 8.75 -7.86 -4.30
CA SER A 241 8.61 -8.19 -2.88
C SER A 241 8.60 -9.69 -2.57
N LEU A 242 8.49 -10.53 -3.59
CA LEU A 242 8.59 -11.99 -3.47
C LEU A 242 10.06 -12.46 -3.35
N ASP A 243 11.00 -11.64 -3.78
CA ASP A 243 12.43 -11.86 -3.56
C ASP A 243 12.88 -11.04 -2.35
N PRO A 244 13.19 -11.70 -1.22
CA PRO A 244 13.56 -11.01 0.02
C PRO A 244 14.85 -10.19 -0.09
N GLU A 245 15.79 -10.59 -0.96
CA GLU A 245 17.04 -9.83 -1.17
C GLU A 245 16.76 -8.56 -1.98
N GLU A 246 15.91 -8.65 -2.99
CA GLU A 246 15.51 -7.49 -3.78
C GLU A 246 14.70 -6.50 -2.93
N LEU A 247 13.74 -7.00 -2.12
CA LEU A 247 12.98 -6.15 -1.21
C LEU A 247 13.89 -5.49 -0.17
N ALA A 248 14.85 -6.21 0.39
CA ALA A 248 15.82 -5.64 1.32
C ALA A 248 16.65 -4.51 0.68
N LYS A 249 17.09 -4.67 -0.58
CA LYS A 249 17.77 -3.60 -1.32
C LYS A 249 16.87 -2.38 -1.54
N ILE A 250 15.60 -2.60 -1.85
CA ILE A 250 14.61 -1.52 -1.98
C ILE A 250 14.46 -0.78 -0.65
N VAL A 251 14.31 -1.48 0.48
CA VAL A 251 14.23 -0.87 1.82
C VAL A 251 15.46 -0.04 2.15
N LYS A 252 16.65 -0.51 1.75
CA LYS A 252 17.92 0.16 2.01
C LYS A 252 18.22 1.34 1.06
N PHE A 253 17.26 1.82 0.28
CA PHE A 253 17.46 2.97 -0.63
C PHE A 253 18.05 4.19 0.09
N HIS A 254 17.71 4.39 1.37
CA HIS A 254 18.19 5.51 2.19
C HIS A 254 19.72 5.48 2.39
N ALA A 255 20.35 4.30 2.39
CA ALA A 255 21.79 4.16 2.54
C ALA A 255 22.59 4.46 1.25
N VAL A 256 21.90 4.59 0.12
CA VAL A 256 22.53 4.91 -1.20
C VAL A 256 22.53 6.41 -1.46
N THR A 257 21.75 7.17 -0.69
CA THR A 257 21.58 8.64 -0.86
C THR A 257 22.53 9.44 0.03
N GLU A 258 23.32 8.80 0.85
CA GLU A 258 24.43 9.40 1.61
C GLU A 258 25.75 9.28 0.82
#